data_3877224785078e14add780c510b85bab
#
_entry.id   3877224785078e14add780c510b85bab
#
_cell.length_a   1.000
_cell.length_b   1.000
_cell.length_c   1.000
_cell.angle_alpha   90.00
_cell.angle_beta   90.00
_cell.angle_gamma   90.00
#
_symmetry.space_group_name_H-M   'P 1'
#
loop_
_entity.id
_entity.type
_entity.pdbx_description
1 polymer ?
#
loop_
_entity_poly.entity_id
_entity_poly.type
_entity_poly.pdbx_seq_one_letter_code
_entity_poly.pdbx_strand_id
1 'polypeptide(L)'
;PLCKAAFRVLHAADIGIGVTATDPASPAPLPMLKVDEPTLTMNFCVNTSPLAGREGKFVTSRQIWDRLQKELQHNVALRVKETDEEGIFEVMGRGELHLTILLENMRREGFEMAVSKPRVVFKDIDGVRYAPIEMVTADIEDQHQGGVMQALGERKGDLINMEPDGRGR
;
A
#
# COMPACT_ATOMS: atom_id res chain seq x y z
N PRO A 1 -35.99 -1.03 1.86
CA PRO A 1 -36.24 -2.48 1.77
C PRO A 1 -35.00 -3.22 1.19
N LEU A 2 -34.20 -2.60 0.33
CA LEU A 2 -33.00 -3.21 -0.31
C LEU A 2 -31.87 -3.52 0.69
N CYS A 3 -31.74 -2.75 1.77
CA CYS A 3 -30.67 -2.93 2.74
C CYS A 3 -30.80 -4.20 3.60
N LYS A 4 -32.02 -4.71 3.83
CA LYS A 4 -32.25 -5.92 4.62
C LYS A 4 -32.03 -7.22 3.84
N ALA A 5 -32.18 -7.20 2.52
CA ALA A 5 -31.94 -8.37 1.69
C ALA A 5 -30.43 -8.60 1.46
N ALA A 6 -29.65 -7.52 1.30
CA ALA A 6 -28.21 -7.59 1.15
C ALA A 6 -27.51 -8.20 2.38
N PHE A 7 -28.00 -7.91 3.59
CA PHE A 7 -27.39 -8.42 4.82
C PHE A 7 -27.53 -9.95 5.03
N ARG A 8 -28.46 -10.61 4.36
CA ARG A 8 -28.63 -12.07 4.45
C ARG A 8 -27.72 -12.87 3.53
N VAL A 9 -27.16 -12.25 2.49
CA VAL A 9 -26.28 -12.91 1.51
C VAL A 9 -24.81 -12.83 1.92
N LEU A 10 -24.46 -11.94 2.83
CA LEU A 10 -23.08 -11.63 3.25
C LEU A 10 -22.47 -12.61 4.26
N HIS A 11 -22.94 -13.85 4.33
CA HIS A 11 -22.27 -14.94 5.03
C HIS A 11 -21.26 -15.70 4.13
N ALA A 12 -20.97 -15.16 2.94
CA ALA A 12 -19.94 -15.72 2.09
C ALA A 12 -18.56 -15.26 2.59
N ALA A 13 -17.75 -16.20 3.02
CA ALA A 13 -16.40 -15.97 3.55
C ALA A 13 -15.42 -15.36 2.54
N ASP A 14 -15.80 -15.26 1.27
CA ASP A 14 -14.93 -14.87 0.15
C ASP A 14 -15.32 -13.55 -0.52
N ILE A 15 -16.02 -12.65 0.17
CA ILE A 15 -16.37 -11.34 -0.39
C ILE A 15 -15.21 -10.37 -0.16
N GLY A 16 -14.52 -10.04 -1.24
CA GLY A 16 -13.48 -9.01 -1.26
C GLY A 16 -14.02 -7.62 -1.64
N ILE A 17 -13.15 -6.62 -1.55
CA ILE A 17 -13.45 -5.25 -1.99
C ILE A 17 -13.63 -5.23 -3.51
N GLY A 18 -14.64 -4.49 -3.99
CA GLY A 18 -14.95 -4.38 -5.43
C GLY A 18 -16.03 -5.35 -5.91
N VAL A 19 -16.54 -6.21 -5.05
CA VAL A 19 -17.66 -7.10 -5.37
C VAL A 19 -18.99 -6.35 -5.19
N THR A 20 -19.87 -6.46 -6.18
CA THR A 20 -21.24 -5.90 -6.12
C THR A 20 -22.24 -7.01 -5.84
N ALA A 21 -23.03 -6.88 -4.78
CA ALA A 21 -24.17 -7.76 -4.55
C ALA A 21 -25.38 -7.26 -5.36
N THR A 22 -25.89 -8.09 -6.27
CA THR A 22 -27.00 -7.73 -7.16
C THR A 22 -28.16 -8.71 -7.01
N ASP A 23 -29.34 -8.33 -7.52
CA ASP A 23 -30.46 -9.24 -7.68
C ASP A 23 -30.11 -10.27 -8.76
N PRO A 24 -30.26 -11.59 -8.51
CA PRO A 24 -30.04 -12.63 -9.50
C PRO A 24 -30.90 -12.49 -10.76
N ALA A 25 -32.09 -11.91 -10.63
CA ALA A 25 -33.02 -11.69 -11.74
C ALA A 25 -32.64 -10.50 -12.62
N SER A 26 -31.84 -9.54 -12.09
CA SER A 26 -31.38 -8.34 -12.81
C SER A 26 -29.99 -7.95 -12.36
N PRO A 27 -28.94 -8.65 -12.79
CA PRO A 27 -27.57 -8.36 -12.39
C PRO A 27 -27.10 -7.03 -12.99
N ALA A 28 -26.88 -6.02 -12.14
CA ALA A 28 -26.36 -4.70 -12.51
C ALA A 28 -25.11 -4.40 -11.69
N PRO A 29 -23.89 -4.72 -12.18
CA PRO A 29 -22.66 -4.43 -11.46
C PRO A 29 -22.39 -2.92 -11.43
N LEU A 30 -21.96 -2.41 -10.27
CA LEU A 30 -21.46 -1.05 -10.15
C LEU A 30 -20.05 -0.94 -10.76
N PRO A 31 -19.67 0.22 -11.32
CA PRO A 31 -18.31 0.40 -11.84
C PRO A 31 -17.30 0.27 -10.70
N MET A 32 -16.23 -0.49 -10.94
CA MET A 32 -15.14 -0.64 -9.97
C MET A 32 -14.42 0.69 -9.78
N LEU A 33 -14.16 1.04 -8.52
CA LEU A 33 -13.29 2.16 -8.19
C LEU A 33 -11.85 1.84 -8.63
N LYS A 34 -11.29 2.69 -9.47
CA LYS A 34 -9.88 2.60 -9.84
C LYS A 34 -9.05 3.13 -8.67
N VAL A 35 -8.17 2.30 -8.15
CA VAL A 35 -7.18 2.67 -7.15
C VAL A 35 -5.83 2.77 -7.84
N ASP A 36 -5.08 3.81 -7.51
CA ASP A 36 -3.74 4.01 -8.06
C ASP A 36 -2.84 2.82 -7.76
N GLU A 37 -2.00 2.48 -8.74
CA GLU A 37 -1.07 1.37 -8.59
C GLU A 37 0.02 1.69 -7.56
N PRO A 38 0.54 0.67 -6.88
CA PRO A 38 1.60 0.86 -5.90
C PRO A 38 2.88 1.40 -6.56
N THR A 39 3.54 2.35 -5.89
CA THR A 39 4.77 3.00 -6.36
C THR A 39 6.02 2.50 -5.66
N LEU A 40 5.89 1.90 -4.48
CA LEU A 40 6.99 1.35 -3.69
C LEU A 40 6.81 -0.13 -3.40
N THR A 41 7.92 -0.84 -3.34
CA THR A 41 7.97 -2.25 -2.93
C THR A 41 9.00 -2.45 -1.82
N MET A 42 8.71 -3.37 -0.89
CA MET A 42 9.60 -3.87 0.15
C MET A 42 9.50 -5.39 0.22
N ASN A 43 10.59 -6.06 0.55
CA ASN A 43 10.55 -7.48 0.85
C ASN A 43 10.31 -7.66 2.35
N PHE A 44 9.31 -8.47 2.68
CA PHE A 44 9.08 -8.97 4.02
C PHE A 44 9.61 -10.40 4.07
N CYS A 45 10.56 -10.64 4.96
CA CYS A 45 11.30 -11.89 5.02
C CYS A 45 11.15 -12.53 6.41
N VAL A 46 11.24 -13.84 6.45
CA VAL A 46 11.40 -14.55 7.72
C VAL A 46 12.72 -14.09 8.37
N ASN A 47 12.70 -13.86 9.67
CA ASN A 47 13.91 -13.55 10.42
C ASN A 47 14.76 -14.84 10.57
N THR A 48 15.90 -14.88 9.89
CA THR A 48 16.86 -15.99 9.93
C THR A 48 18.02 -15.75 10.89
N SER A 49 17.98 -14.65 11.67
CA SER A 49 19.05 -14.35 12.61
C SER A 49 19.09 -15.35 13.78
N PRO A 50 20.24 -15.51 14.48
CA PRO A 50 20.34 -16.36 15.67
C PRO A 50 19.44 -15.92 16.83
N LEU A 51 18.86 -14.71 16.75
CA LEU A 51 17.97 -14.13 17.75
C LEU A 51 16.49 -14.28 17.39
N ALA A 52 16.17 -14.95 16.28
CA ALA A 52 14.80 -15.17 15.83
C ALA A 52 13.95 -15.87 16.91
N GLY A 53 12.70 -15.40 17.05
CA GLY A 53 11.72 -15.95 18.00
C GLY A 53 11.85 -15.44 19.43
N ARG A 54 12.68 -14.42 19.70
CA ARG A 54 12.80 -13.83 21.04
C ARG A 54 11.76 -12.78 21.33
N GLU A 55 11.37 -12.00 20.33
CA GLU A 55 10.48 -10.86 20.49
C GLU A 55 9.07 -11.12 19.95
N GLY A 56 8.94 -12.00 18.93
CA GLY A 56 7.69 -12.33 18.28
C GLY A 56 7.25 -13.77 18.47
N LYS A 57 5.94 -13.99 18.46
CA LYS A 57 5.33 -15.35 18.52
C LYS A 57 5.16 -15.97 17.14
N PHE A 58 5.00 -15.12 16.12
CA PHE A 58 4.73 -15.53 14.74
C PHE A 58 5.97 -15.27 13.89
N VAL A 59 6.73 -16.34 13.62
CA VAL A 59 8.07 -16.26 12.98
C VAL A 59 8.14 -17.06 11.68
N THR A 60 7.09 -17.81 11.31
CA THR A 60 7.13 -18.67 10.13
C THR A 60 6.62 -17.98 8.87
N SER A 61 7.14 -18.37 7.71
CA SER A 61 6.72 -17.86 6.40
C SER A 61 5.21 -17.99 6.19
N ARG A 62 4.64 -19.13 6.54
CA ARG A 62 3.20 -19.38 6.43
C ARG A 62 2.36 -18.41 7.25
N GLN A 63 2.77 -18.12 8.49
CA GLN A 63 2.04 -17.16 9.35
C GLN A 63 2.08 -15.74 8.78
N ILE A 64 3.25 -15.32 8.29
CA ILE A 64 3.42 -14.02 7.64
C ILE A 64 2.53 -13.94 6.39
N TRP A 65 2.55 -14.98 5.54
CA TRP A 65 1.73 -15.06 4.35
C TRP A 65 0.24 -14.98 4.66
N ASP A 66 -0.25 -15.81 5.58
CA ASP A 66 -1.67 -15.82 5.97
C ASP A 66 -2.13 -14.45 6.49
N ARG A 67 -1.25 -13.75 7.21
CA ARG A 67 -1.54 -12.39 7.69
C ARG A 67 -1.58 -11.37 6.55
N LEU A 68 -0.65 -11.45 5.61
CA LEU A 68 -0.64 -10.59 4.42
C LEU A 68 -1.87 -10.82 3.54
N GLN A 69 -2.31 -12.06 3.36
CA GLN A 69 -3.53 -12.40 2.63
C GLN A 69 -4.79 -11.81 3.31
N LYS A 70 -4.85 -11.80 4.64
CA LYS A 70 -5.95 -11.13 5.37
C LYS A 70 -5.92 -9.61 5.14
N GLU A 71 -4.75 -9.00 5.11
CA GLU A 71 -4.63 -7.57 4.82
C GLU A 71 -5.14 -7.23 3.42
N LEU A 72 -4.86 -8.04 2.41
CA LEU A 72 -5.33 -7.85 1.04
C LEU A 72 -6.86 -7.81 0.93
N GLN A 73 -7.60 -8.47 1.83
CA GLN A 73 -9.05 -8.45 1.84
C GLN A 73 -9.63 -7.06 2.18
N HIS A 74 -8.86 -6.23 2.88
CA HIS A 74 -9.32 -4.92 3.38
C HIS A 74 -8.54 -3.75 2.79
N ASN A 75 -7.38 -4.00 2.19
CA ASN A 75 -6.45 -2.98 1.71
C ASN A 75 -6.25 -3.06 0.20
N VAL A 76 -7.05 -2.29 -0.55
CA VAL A 76 -7.07 -2.30 -2.02
C VAL A 76 -5.77 -1.80 -2.64
N ALA A 77 -5.04 -0.95 -1.92
CA ALA A 77 -3.81 -0.33 -2.39
C ALA A 77 -2.57 -1.19 -2.14
N LEU A 78 -2.72 -2.31 -1.44
CA LEU A 78 -1.65 -3.25 -1.18
C LEU A 78 -1.63 -4.35 -2.24
N ARG A 79 -0.45 -4.75 -2.66
CA ARG A 79 -0.24 -5.96 -3.47
C ARG A 79 0.86 -6.78 -2.85
N VAL A 80 0.69 -8.08 -2.83
CA VAL A 80 1.68 -9.02 -2.29
C VAL A 80 1.94 -10.10 -3.32
N LYS A 81 3.22 -10.41 -3.53
CA LYS A 81 3.67 -11.50 -4.39
C LYS A 81 4.65 -12.38 -3.63
N GLU A 82 4.56 -13.68 -3.85
CA GLU A 82 5.64 -14.59 -3.48
C GLU A 82 6.82 -14.38 -4.43
N THR A 83 8.01 -14.43 -3.89
CA THR A 83 9.23 -14.44 -4.69
C THR A 83 9.69 -15.86 -4.95
N ASP A 84 10.63 -16.06 -5.88
CA ASP A 84 11.24 -17.38 -6.13
C ASP A 84 12.04 -17.91 -4.92
N GLU A 85 12.36 -17.03 -3.97
CA GLU A 85 13.05 -17.37 -2.73
C GLU A 85 12.04 -17.66 -1.61
N GLU A 86 12.15 -18.85 -1.01
CA GLU A 86 11.25 -19.29 0.05
C GLU A 86 11.34 -18.36 1.29
N GLY A 87 10.19 -17.94 1.80
CA GLY A 87 10.10 -17.09 2.99
C GLY A 87 10.33 -15.60 2.73
N ILE A 88 10.37 -15.18 1.47
CA ILE A 88 10.45 -13.78 1.05
C ILE A 88 9.20 -13.40 0.28
N PHE A 89 8.52 -12.36 0.75
CA PHE A 89 7.31 -11.81 0.14
C PHE A 89 7.55 -10.39 -0.33
N GLU A 90 7.31 -10.13 -1.61
CA GLU A 90 7.36 -8.79 -2.16
C GLU A 90 6.03 -8.07 -1.88
N VAL A 91 6.10 -7.03 -1.05
CA VAL A 91 4.94 -6.24 -0.62
C VAL A 91 5.02 -4.86 -1.25
N MET A 92 4.02 -4.52 -2.06
CA MET A 92 3.94 -3.27 -2.79
C MET A 92 2.84 -2.38 -2.21
N GLY A 93 3.15 -1.12 -1.99
CA GLY A 93 2.23 -0.13 -1.44
C GLY A 93 2.35 1.23 -2.11
N ARG A 94 1.44 2.14 -1.77
CA ARG A 94 1.42 3.50 -2.30
C ARG A 94 2.63 4.32 -1.90
N GLY A 95 3.21 4.05 -0.75
CA GLY A 95 4.31 4.84 -0.21
C GLY A 95 4.92 4.20 1.02
N GLU A 96 6.00 4.79 1.50
CA GLU A 96 6.76 4.31 2.66
C GLU A 96 5.90 4.25 3.93
N LEU A 97 5.12 5.30 4.19
CA LEU A 97 4.24 5.35 5.36
C LEU A 97 3.21 4.22 5.37
N HIS A 98 2.63 3.90 4.21
CA HIS A 98 1.66 2.82 4.07
C HIS A 98 2.26 1.46 4.48
N LEU A 99 3.45 1.15 3.97
CA LEU A 99 4.16 -0.09 4.30
C LEU A 99 4.66 -0.12 5.75
N THR A 100 5.10 1.03 6.28
CA THR A 100 5.55 1.14 7.67
C THR A 100 4.40 0.94 8.66
N ILE A 101 3.20 1.46 8.37
CA ILE A 101 2.01 1.24 9.21
C ILE A 101 1.64 -0.25 9.21
N LEU A 102 1.66 -0.91 8.05
CA LEU A 102 1.40 -2.34 7.97
C LEU A 102 2.41 -3.12 8.83
N LEU A 103 3.69 -2.81 8.68
CA LEU A 103 4.76 -3.44 9.44
C LEU A 103 4.58 -3.26 10.95
N GLU A 104 4.26 -2.04 11.39
CA GLU A 104 4.04 -1.72 12.79
C GLU A 104 2.81 -2.45 13.36
N ASN A 105 1.74 -2.56 12.59
CA ASN A 105 0.57 -3.34 12.99
C ASN A 105 0.92 -4.82 13.17
N MET A 106 1.64 -5.40 12.21
CA MET A 106 2.10 -6.79 12.31
C MET A 106 3.03 -7.00 13.51
N ARG A 107 3.96 -6.06 13.76
CA ARG A 107 4.83 -6.10 14.95
C ARG A 107 4.02 -6.11 16.25
N ARG A 108 2.99 -5.25 16.36
CA ARG A 108 2.10 -5.19 17.54
C ARG A 108 1.27 -6.45 17.72
N GLU A 109 0.92 -7.13 16.63
CA GLU A 109 0.25 -8.43 16.66
C GLU A 109 1.18 -9.58 17.11
N GLY A 110 2.50 -9.32 17.20
CA GLY A 110 3.50 -10.28 17.64
C GLY A 110 4.21 -11.02 16.50
N PHE A 111 4.17 -10.48 15.29
CA PHE A 111 4.98 -10.99 14.19
C PHE A 111 6.41 -10.47 14.30
N GLU A 112 7.36 -11.37 14.09
CA GLU A 112 8.78 -11.06 13.98
C GLU A 112 9.24 -11.37 12.55
N MET A 113 9.76 -10.36 11.88
CA MET A 113 10.18 -10.47 10.48
C MET A 113 11.34 -9.52 10.18
N ALA A 114 12.10 -9.83 9.14
CA ALA A 114 13.08 -8.92 8.56
C ALA A 114 12.45 -8.19 7.37
N VAL A 115 12.89 -6.96 7.11
CA VAL A 115 12.41 -6.16 5.98
C VAL A 115 13.57 -5.60 5.19
N SER A 116 13.41 -5.49 3.87
CA SER A 116 14.37 -4.83 3.01
C SER A 116 14.18 -3.31 3.01
N LYS A 117 15.15 -2.58 2.47
CA LYS A 117 14.93 -1.16 2.13
C LYS A 117 13.85 -1.04 1.06
N PRO A 118 13.00 0.02 1.11
CA PRO A 118 12.02 0.26 0.07
C PRO A 118 12.70 0.54 -1.27
N ARG A 119 12.08 0.04 -2.33
CA ARG A 119 12.52 0.23 -3.73
C ARG A 119 11.35 0.76 -4.54
N VAL A 120 11.65 1.59 -5.52
CA VAL A 120 10.65 2.13 -6.45
C VAL A 120 10.24 1.03 -7.44
N VAL A 121 8.93 0.94 -7.70
CA VAL A 121 8.37 0.04 -8.71
C VAL A 121 8.47 0.73 -10.07
N PHE A 122 9.21 0.14 -10.98
CA PHE A 122 9.28 0.60 -12.38
C PHE A 122 8.25 -0.14 -13.22
N LYS A 123 7.76 0.52 -14.27
CA LYS A 123 6.92 -0.10 -15.29
C LYS A 123 7.65 -0.15 -16.62
N ASP A 124 7.58 -1.30 -17.29
CA ASP A 124 8.05 -1.43 -18.66
C ASP A 124 6.84 -1.28 -19.59
N ILE A 125 6.84 -0.22 -20.41
CA ILE A 125 5.80 0.08 -21.39
C ILE A 125 6.49 0.16 -22.75
N ASP A 126 6.11 -0.70 -23.69
CA ASP A 126 6.69 -0.77 -25.04
C ASP A 126 8.23 -0.88 -25.07
N GLY A 127 8.81 -1.61 -24.09
CA GLY A 127 10.24 -1.81 -23.95
C GLY A 127 11.00 -0.62 -23.34
N VAL A 128 10.29 0.41 -22.89
CA VAL A 128 10.86 1.56 -22.18
C VAL A 128 10.52 1.48 -20.70
N ARG A 129 11.51 1.66 -19.84
CA ARG A 129 11.35 1.61 -18.39
C ARG A 129 10.96 2.97 -17.83
N TYR A 130 9.81 3.03 -17.20
CA TYR A 130 9.25 4.24 -16.58
C TYR A 130 9.33 4.19 -15.06
N ALA A 131 9.77 5.30 -14.45
CA ALA A 131 9.64 5.54 -13.01
C ALA A 131 8.30 6.24 -12.71
N PRO A 132 7.66 5.98 -11.57
CA PRO A 132 6.50 6.74 -11.14
C PRO A 132 6.90 8.18 -10.81
N ILE A 133 6.09 9.14 -11.26
CA ILE A 133 6.18 10.55 -10.89
C ILE A 133 4.86 10.91 -10.21
N GLU A 134 4.94 11.61 -9.09
CA GLU A 134 3.79 12.02 -8.30
C GLU A 134 3.62 13.54 -8.33
N MET A 135 2.37 14.00 -8.35
CA MET A 135 2.04 15.40 -8.17
C MET A 135 1.94 15.68 -6.66
N VAL A 136 2.78 16.57 -6.17
CA VAL A 136 2.79 16.97 -4.76
C VAL A 136 2.17 18.35 -4.65
N THR A 137 1.13 18.47 -3.81
CA THR A 137 0.55 19.76 -3.41
C THR A 137 0.92 20.00 -1.96
N ALA A 138 1.61 21.10 -1.68
CA ALA A 138 2.03 21.50 -0.35
C ALA A 138 1.40 22.85 0.01
N ASP A 139 0.65 22.90 1.10
CA ASP A 139 0.18 24.13 1.72
C ASP A 139 1.15 24.50 2.87
N ILE A 140 1.89 25.59 2.72
CA ILE A 140 3.00 25.97 3.60
C ILE A 140 2.96 27.47 3.92
N GLU A 141 3.52 27.86 5.06
CA GLU A 141 3.75 29.24 5.39
C GLU A 141 4.89 29.85 4.56
N ASP A 142 4.79 31.14 4.21
CA ASP A 142 5.77 31.87 3.37
C ASP A 142 7.22 31.69 3.86
N GLN A 143 7.44 31.67 5.18
CA GLN A 143 8.77 31.48 5.77
C GLN A 143 9.44 30.14 5.42
N HIS A 144 8.65 29.12 5.05
CA HIS A 144 9.16 27.78 4.71
C HIS A 144 9.30 27.54 3.20
N GLN A 145 8.81 28.48 2.37
CA GLN A 145 8.81 28.36 0.92
C GLN A 145 10.19 28.04 0.35
N GLY A 146 11.20 28.81 0.74
CA GLY A 146 12.56 28.62 0.23
C GLY A 146 13.14 27.25 0.55
N GLY A 147 12.91 26.74 1.77
CA GLY A 147 13.38 25.41 2.20
C GLY A 147 12.71 24.27 1.43
N VAL A 148 11.39 24.38 1.21
CA VAL A 148 10.63 23.38 0.45
C VAL A 148 11.05 23.39 -1.02
N MET A 149 11.19 24.57 -1.63
CA MET A 149 11.65 24.71 -3.01
C MET A 149 13.04 24.13 -3.22
N GLN A 150 13.96 24.39 -2.30
CA GLN A 150 15.31 23.80 -2.34
C GLN A 150 15.23 22.27 -2.24
N ALA A 151 14.51 21.73 -1.26
CA ALA A 151 14.41 20.30 -1.03
C ALA A 151 13.77 19.54 -2.20
N LEU A 152 12.79 20.11 -2.88
CA LEU A 152 12.18 19.55 -4.08
C LEU A 152 13.09 19.69 -5.30
N GLY A 153 13.78 20.82 -5.45
CA GLY A 153 14.75 21.05 -6.53
C GLY A 153 15.93 20.06 -6.49
N GLU A 154 16.47 19.77 -5.30
CA GLU A 154 17.50 18.74 -5.11
C GLU A 154 17.03 17.34 -5.56
N ARG A 155 15.71 17.09 -5.49
CA ARG A 155 15.06 15.86 -5.95
C ARG A 155 14.56 15.91 -7.38
N LYS A 156 14.97 16.95 -8.14
CA LYS A 156 14.54 17.19 -9.53
C LYS A 156 13.02 17.36 -9.68
N GLY A 157 12.37 17.96 -8.70
CA GLY A 157 10.96 18.33 -8.79
C GLY A 157 10.78 19.54 -9.69
N ASP A 158 9.76 19.50 -10.54
CA ASP A 158 9.36 20.63 -11.39
C ASP A 158 8.22 21.39 -10.73
N LEU A 159 8.37 22.72 -10.57
CA LEU A 159 7.31 23.57 -10.05
C LEU A 159 6.27 23.80 -11.15
N ILE A 160 5.03 23.35 -10.91
CA ILE A 160 3.93 23.49 -11.85
C ILE A 160 3.15 24.77 -11.56
N ASN A 161 2.85 25.02 -10.28
CA ASN A 161 2.06 26.19 -9.86
C ASN A 161 2.45 26.64 -8.45
N MET A 162 2.27 27.93 -8.16
CA MET A 162 2.46 28.52 -6.84
C MET A 162 1.50 29.70 -6.69
N GLU A 163 0.58 29.59 -5.77
CA GLU A 163 -0.46 30.60 -5.51
C GLU A 163 -0.38 31.06 -4.05
N PRO A 164 0.02 32.33 -3.79
CA PRO A 164 -0.05 32.88 -2.44
C PRO A 164 -1.50 33.18 -2.07
N ASP A 165 -1.94 32.84 -0.87
CA ASP A 165 -3.29 33.14 -0.37
C ASP A 165 -3.46 34.60 0.13
N GLY A 166 -2.39 35.39 0.15
CA GLY A 166 -2.35 36.75 0.64
C GLY A 166 -2.45 36.87 2.18
N ARG A 167 -2.37 35.75 2.90
CA ARG A 167 -2.43 35.70 4.37
C ARG A 167 -1.17 35.08 4.99
N GLY A 168 -0.11 34.90 4.20
CA GLY A 168 1.17 34.36 4.64
C GLY A 168 1.35 32.87 4.36
N ARG A 169 0.59 32.35 3.39
CA ARG A 169 0.70 30.98 2.86
C ARG A 169 0.71 30.96 1.35
#